data_7f57b6296b26b24b3bdceeafb5ea2590
#
_entry.id   7f57b6296b26b24b3bdceeafb5ea2590
#
_cell.length_a   1.000
_cell.length_b   1.000
_cell.length_c   1.000
_cell.angle_alpha   90.00
_cell.angle_beta   90.00
_cell.angle_gamma   90.00
#
_symmetry.space_group_name_H-M   'P 1'
#
loop_
_entity.id
_entity.type
_entity.pdbx_description
1 polymer ?
#
loop_
_entity_poly.entity_id
_entity_poly.type
_entity_poly.pdbx_seq_one_letter_code
_entity_poly.pdbx_strand_id
1 'polypeptide(L)'
;MGTMTPPHPTTRLSRLAARRIALAAQGFDRARPAPWTSSSRQVQRVIDTVGVIQIDSVNVVSRSHYLPFYSRLGPHDSALVDRARDRAPRRLVEYWAHEASLVPASTWPLLTFRMRRAQHESWGGMQSVQREHPALVEAVLTEVRLRGPMTSRELEAALAHDLPRERDQWGWNWSLVKNALEHLFWAGRVSSAGRTSQFERRYAVPSRVLPPHLHDVAESVEAWPSDEEAFVGLTRIAARAHGVGTEQCLRDYFRLRPEQAAPAIATLVEAGELVPVTIEGWKRPAYLHRDARRPRRIAARALLSPFDSLIWQRDRTSALFGFDYRLEIYVPEEKRVHGYYVLPFLLGEDLVARVDLKADRLGGRLLARRITWEPGRGGVDDARELHEELRLMADWLGLADVETVALSA
;
A
#
# COMPACT_ATOMS: atom_id res chain seq x y z
N MET A 1 43.21 0.04 22.38
CA MET A 1 42.20 0.50 23.34
C MET A 1 41.37 1.57 22.64
N GLY A 2 40.25 1.16 22.02
CA GLY A 2 39.32 2.08 21.38
C GLY A 2 38.42 2.71 22.45
N THR A 3 38.47 4.01 22.56
CA THR A 3 37.58 4.81 23.41
C THR A 3 36.16 4.65 22.89
N MET A 4 35.34 3.83 23.56
CA MET A 4 33.89 3.80 23.36
C MET A 4 33.35 5.21 23.69
N THR A 5 32.91 5.91 22.66
CA THR A 5 32.12 7.13 22.85
C THR A 5 30.91 6.79 23.71
N PRO A 6 30.58 7.53 24.76
CA PRO A 6 29.41 7.24 25.59
C PRO A 6 28.16 7.34 24.73
N PRO A 7 27.18 6.44 24.94
CA PRO A 7 25.94 6.48 24.17
C PRO A 7 25.27 7.84 24.38
N HIS A 8 25.01 8.57 23.31
CA HIS A 8 24.21 9.79 23.35
C HIS A 8 22.91 9.50 24.11
N PRO A 9 22.44 10.42 24.98
CA PRO A 9 21.22 10.20 25.74
C PRO A 9 20.07 9.94 24.75
N THR A 10 19.54 8.70 24.76
CA THR A 10 18.47 8.29 23.85
C THR A 10 17.21 9.09 24.18
N THR A 11 16.76 9.91 23.25
CA THR A 11 15.52 10.70 23.42
C THR A 11 14.36 9.76 23.74
N ARG A 12 13.68 10.00 24.88
CA ARG A 12 12.48 9.25 25.27
C ARG A 12 11.22 9.95 24.76
N LEU A 13 10.35 9.21 24.12
CA LEU A 13 9.04 9.67 23.66
C LEU A 13 7.93 8.98 24.46
N SER A 14 6.89 9.73 24.83
CA SER A 14 5.64 9.11 25.29
C SER A 14 4.95 8.36 24.16
N ARG A 15 4.10 7.38 24.48
CA ARG A 15 3.28 6.68 23.47
C ARG A 15 2.43 7.66 22.68
N LEU A 16 1.84 8.65 23.35
CA LEU A 16 1.03 9.69 22.71
C LEU A 16 1.85 10.54 21.73
N ALA A 17 3.07 10.94 22.09
CA ALA A 17 3.95 11.67 21.19
C ALA A 17 4.31 10.82 19.95
N ALA A 18 4.63 9.54 20.12
CA ALA A 18 4.91 8.64 19.01
C ALA A 18 3.69 8.45 18.09
N ARG A 19 2.48 8.35 18.65
CA ARG A 19 1.22 8.28 17.89
C ARG A 19 0.99 9.53 17.05
N ARG A 20 1.16 10.74 17.63
CA ARG A 20 1.03 12.01 16.92
C ARG A 20 2.04 12.15 15.79
N ILE A 21 3.28 11.74 16.02
CA ILE A 21 4.32 11.71 14.99
C ILE A 21 3.92 10.77 13.85
N ALA A 22 3.43 9.58 14.15
CA ALA A 22 2.99 8.61 13.17
C ALA A 22 1.81 9.11 12.34
N LEU A 23 0.81 9.72 12.98
CA LEU A 23 -0.34 10.32 12.30
C LEU A 23 0.08 11.48 11.40
N ALA A 24 0.97 12.36 11.88
CA ALA A 24 1.49 13.48 11.10
C ALA A 24 2.33 13.01 9.90
N ALA A 25 3.16 11.98 10.07
CA ALA A 25 3.95 11.40 9.00
C ALA A 25 3.08 10.82 7.89
N GLN A 26 1.90 10.31 8.25
CA GLN A 26 0.89 9.78 7.33
C GLN A 26 -0.09 10.86 6.82
N GLY A 27 0.11 12.14 7.16
CA GLY A 27 -0.64 13.27 6.62
C GLY A 27 -1.95 13.60 7.34
N PHE A 28 -2.24 12.96 8.48
CA PHE A 28 -3.47 13.18 9.26
C PHE A 28 -3.41 14.42 10.18
N ASP A 29 -2.32 15.15 10.21
CA ASP A 29 -2.20 16.46 10.88
C ASP A 29 -2.67 17.64 10.03
N ARG A 30 -3.10 17.37 8.79
CA ARG A 30 -3.58 18.37 7.85
C ARG A 30 -5.10 18.31 7.73
N ALA A 31 -5.73 19.47 7.67
CA ALA A 31 -7.13 19.56 7.34
C ALA A 31 -7.38 18.99 5.92
N ARG A 32 -8.44 18.25 5.76
CA ARG A 32 -8.93 17.82 4.44
C ARG A 32 -9.38 19.04 3.65
N PRO A 33 -9.20 19.07 2.32
CA PRO A 33 -9.84 20.07 1.47
C PRO A 33 -11.37 19.99 1.57
N ALA A 34 -12.06 21.01 1.13
CA ALA A 34 -13.51 20.93 0.96
C ALA A 34 -13.86 19.79 0.00
N PRO A 35 -15.00 19.11 0.18
CA PRO A 35 -15.43 18.01 -0.69
C PRO A 35 -15.35 18.41 -2.17
N TRP A 36 -14.85 17.49 -3.02
CA TRP A 36 -14.73 17.65 -4.48
C TRP A 36 -13.80 18.77 -4.98
N THR A 37 -13.04 19.45 -4.09
CA THR A 37 -12.11 20.53 -4.48
C THR A 37 -10.65 20.08 -4.61
N SER A 38 -10.39 18.77 -4.46
CA SER A 38 -9.05 18.23 -4.52
C SER A 38 -8.42 18.40 -5.91
N SER A 39 -7.13 18.72 -5.92
CA SER A 39 -6.31 18.93 -7.11
C SER A 39 -5.26 17.83 -7.29
N SER A 40 -4.67 17.74 -8.49
CA SER A 40 -3.54 16.87 -8.77
C SER A 40 -2.34 17.10 -7.82
N ARG A 41 -2.15 18.33 -7.31
CA ARG A 41 -1.11 18.65 -6.31
C ARG A 41 -1.40 17.98 -4.97
N GLN A 42 -2.67 17.91 -4.55
CA GLN A 42 -3.07 17.26 -3.31
C GLN A 42 -2.96 15.73 -3.43
N VAL A 43 -3.34 15.17 -4.58
CA VAL A 43 -3.10 13.75 -4.89
C VAL A 43 -1.59 13.44 -4.85
N GLN A 44 -0.74 14.29 -5.47
CA GLN A 44 0.72 14.11 -5.40
C GLN A 44 1.24 14.14 -3.97
N ARG A 45 0.73 15.04 -3.15
CA ARG A 45 1.11 15.12 -1.73
C ARG A 45 0.79 13.83 -0.97
N VAL A 46 -0.36 13.20 -1.23
CA VAL A 46 -0.67 11.88 -0.63
C VAL A 46 0.31 10.83 -1.12
N ILE A 47 0.60 10.78 -2.42
CA ILE A 47 1.59 9.86 -3.02
C ILE A 47 2.94 10.00 -2.32
N ASP A 48 3.45 11.22 -2.19
CA ASP A 48 4.75 11.52 -1.57
C ASP A 48 4.77 11.21 -0.07
N THR A 49 3.62 11.36 0.60
CA THR A 49 3.48 11.12 2.04
C THR A 49 3.50 9.63 2.36
N VAL A 50 2.73 8.82 1.63
CA VAL A 50 2.61 7.40 1.92
C VAL A 50 3.66 6.55 1.19
N GLY A 51 4.15 6.97 0.02
CA GLY A 51 5.21 6.30 -0.74
C GLY A 51 4.86 4.91 -1.29
N VAL A 52 3.85 4.24 -0.74
CA VAL A 52 3.34 2.92 -1.18
C VAL A 52 1.84 2.88 -0.95
N ILE A 53 1.10 2.42 -1.95
CA ILE A 53 -0.35 2.28 -1.90
C ILE A 53 -0.69 0.86 -2.34
N GLN A 54 -1.14 0.03 -1.40
CA GLN A 54 -1.46 -1.37 -1.69
C GLN A 54 -2.66 -1.50 -2.61
N ILE A 55 -2.54 -2.37 -3.61
CA ILE A 55 -3.62 -2.79 -4.51
C ILE A 55 -4.17 -4.11 -4.01
N ASP A 56 -5.49 -4.20 -3.92
CA ASP A 56 -6.19 -5.45 -3.66
C ASP A 56 -7.38 -5.61 -4.60
N SER A 57 -7.74 -6.85 -4.89
CA SER A 57 -8.87 -7.19 -5.76
C SER A 57 -10.23 -6.96 -5.09
N VAL A 58 -10.27 -6.92 -3.76
CA VAL A 58 -11.49 -6.68 -2.96
C VAL A 58 -12.11 -5.33 -3.33
N ASN A 59 -13.40 -5.34 -3.63
CA ASN A 59 -14.18 -4.17 -4.03
C ASN A 59 -15.54 -4.13 -3.29
N VAL A 60 -15.50 -4.17 -1.97
CA VAL A 60 -16.70 -4.16 -1.14
C VAL A 60 -17.27 -2.74 -0.99
N VAL A 61 -16.42 -1.78 -0.73
CA VAL A 61 -16.74 -0.34 -0.66
C VAL A 61 -16.20 0.36 -1.90
N SER A 62 -14.88 0.30 -2.08
CA SER A 62 -14.15 0.78 -3.24
C SER A 62 -12.88 -0.05 -3.40
N ARG A 63 -12.20 0.03 -4.55
CA ARG A 63 -10.88 -0.59 -4.71
C ARG A 63 -9.91 -0.02 -3.69
N SER A 64 -9.11 -0.88 -3.07
CA SER A 64 -8.24 -0.55 -1.93
C SER A 64 -7.35 0.66 -2.16
N HIS A 65 -6.83 0.84 -3.37
CA HIS A 65 -5.88 1.91 -3.70
C HIS A 65 -6.49 3.32 -3.78
N TYR A 66 -7.83 3.46 -3.82
CA TYR A 66 -8.47 4.79 -3.72
C TYR A 66 -8.68 5.24 -2.27
N LEU A 67 -8.84 4.30 -1.34
CA LEU A 67 -9.17 4.60 0.06
C LEU A 67 -8.08 5.41 0.79
N PRO A 68 -6.74 5.21 0.59
CA PRO A 68 -5.73 6.09 1.18
C PRO A 68 -5.82 7.55 0.73
N PHE A 69 -6.33 7.81 -0.48
CA PHE A 69 -6.62 9.18 -0.92
C PHE A 69 -7.88 9.70 -0.25
N TYR A 70 -8.95 8.92 -0.20
CA TYR A 70 -10.18 9.32 0.49
C TYR A 70 -9.91 9.64 1.97
N SER A 71 -9.20 8.79 2.70
CA SER A 71 -8.93 9.00 4.12
C SER A 71 -8.17 10.31 4.39
N ARG A 72 -7.39 10.82 3.43
CA ARG A 72 -6.58 12.04 3.57
C ARG A 72 -7.15 13.27 2.88
N LEU A 73 -7.99 13.10 1.86
CA LEU A 73 -8.56 14.18 1.05
C LEU A 73 -10.06 14.35 1.23
N GLY A 74 -10.78 13.35 1.76
CA GLY A 74 -12.24 13.29 1.72
C GLY A 74 -12.76 12.98 0.31
N PRO A 75 -14.02 13.32 -0.01
CA PRO A 75 -14.59 13.19 -1.34
C PRO A 75 -13.76 13.91 -2.40
N HIS A 76 -13.30 13.18 -3.41
CA HIS A 76 -12.45 13.68 -4.48
C HIS A 76 -12.74 12.95 -5.79
N ASP A 77 -12.39 13.57 -6.92
CA ASP A 77 -12.45 12.93 -8.23
C ASP A 77 -11.38 11.83 -8.32
N SER A 78 -11.79 10.56 -8.32
CA SER A 78 -10.90 9.40 -8.43
C SER A 78 -10.11 9.38 -9.76
N ALA A 79 -10.60 10.05 -10.82
CA ALA A 79 -9.88 10.21 -12.06
C ALA A 79 -8.54 10.97 -11.90
N LEU A 80 -8.36 11.72 -10.80
CA LEU A 80 -7.06 12.33 -10.46
C LEU A 80 -6.01 11.26 -10.11
N VAL A 81 -6.42 10.19 -9.42
CA VAL A 81 -5.57 9.04 -9.07
C VAL A 81 -5.29 8.22 -10.33
N ASP A 82 -6.32 7.96 -11.14
CA ASP A 82 -6.17 7.23 -12.41
C ASP A 82 -5.23 7.97 -13.36
N ARG A 83 -5.35 9.28 -13.47
CA ARG A 83 -4.39 10.09 -14.26
C ARG A 83 -2.96 9.98 -13.77
N ALA A 84 -2.74 9.91 -12.45
CA ALA A 84 -1.41 9.75 -11.89
C ALA A 84 -0.80 8.38 -12.24
N ARG A 85 -1.61 7.34 -12.38
CA ARG A 85 -1.22 5.97 -12.72
C ARG A 85 -1.13 5.72 -14.23
N ASP A 86 -2.11 6.21 -15.01
CA ASP A 86 -2.34 5.73 -16.36
C ASP A 86 -1.88 6.72 -17.45
N ARG A 87 -1.70 8.01 -17.13
CA ARG A 87 -1.32 9.04 -18.12
C ARG A 87 0.15 9.45 -17.96
N ALA A 88 0.84 9.51 -19.10
CA ALA A 88 2.21 10.01 -19.16
C ALA A 88 2.29 11.52 -18.86
N PRO A 89 3.36 12.00 -18.17
CA PRO A 89 4.33 11.20 -17.46
C PRO A 89 3.70 10.58 -16.19
N ARG A 90 3.76 9.26 -16.07
CA ARG A 90 3.16 8.57 -14.94
C ARG A 90 3.87 8.93 -13.64
N ARG A 91 3.09 9.24 -12.61
CA ARG A 91 3.59 9.52 -11.27
C ARG A 91 3.57 8.29 -10.37
N LEU A 92 2.66 7.35 -10.67
CA LEU A 92 2.52 6.06 -10.00
C LEU A 92 2.75 4.94 -11.01
N VAL A 93 3.45 3.91 -10.56
CA VAL A 93 3.65 2.66 -11.31
C VAL A 93 3.34 1.47 -10.40
N GLU A 94 2.90 0.37 -11.00
CA GLU A 94 2.56 -0.84 -10.26
C GLU A 94 3.76 -1.77 -10.18
N TYR A 95 4.09 -2.23 -8.97
CA TYR A 95 5.05 -3.30 -8.74
C TYR A 95 4.85 -3.95 -7.35
N TRP A 96 5.60 -4.98 -7.06
CA TRP A 96 5.65 -5.65 -5.76
C TRP A 96 6.47 -4.81 -4.78
N ALA A 97 5.81 -4.21 -3.79
CA ALA A 97 6.42 -3.42 -2.73
C ALA A 97 6.05 -3.98 -1.35
N HIS A 98 5.04 -3.45 -0.66
CA HIS A 98 4.49 -4.09 0.53
C HIS A 98 3.81 -5.41 0.16
N GLU A 99 2.92 -5.36 -0.80
CA GLU A 99 2.33 -6.43 -1.60
C GLU A 99 2.24 -5.91 -3.05
N ALA A 100 1.25 -6.34 -3.87
CA ALA A 100 0.95 -5.63 -5.11
C ALA A 100 0.62 -4.17 -4.79
N SER A 101 1.36 -3.23 -5.33
CA SER A 101 1.29 -1.83 -4.91
C SER A 101 1.45 -0.87 -6.06
N LEU A 102 0.88 0.33 -5.92
CA LEU A 102 1.28 1.52 -6.64
C LEU A 102 2.38 2.21 -5.83
N VAL A 103 3.48 2.53 -6.48
CA VAL A 103 4.59 3.29 -5.91
C VAL A 103 4.89 4.52 -6.78
N PRO A 104 5.48 5.59 -6.22
CA PRO A 104 6.03 6.67 -7.03
C PRO A 104 6.97 6.10 -8.10
N ALA A 105 6.91 6.61 -9.32
CA ALA A 105 7.79 6.12 -10.39
C ALA A 105 9.28 6.15 -10.02
N SER A 106 9.71 7.15 -9.23
CA SER A 106 11.07 7.26 -8.68
C SER A 106 11.46 6.15 -7.71
N THR A 107 10.49 5.40 -7.17
CA THR A 107 10.76 4.25 -6.29
C THR A 107 11.04 2.97 -7.08
N TRP A 108 10.61 2.90 -8.34
CA TRP A 108 10.77 1.69 -9.17
C TRP A 108 12.23 1.21 -9.27
N PRO A 109 13.24 2.07 -9.48
CA PRO A 109 14.63 1.65 -9.50
C PRO A 109 15.08 0.94 -8.22
N LEU A 110 14.58 1.39 -7.06
CA LEU A 110 14.93 0.78 -5.77
C LEU A 110 14.33 -0.63 -5.56
N LEU A 111 13.43 -1.07 -6.43
CA LEU A 111 12.81 -2.40 -6.38
C LEU A 111 13.49 -3.41 -7.33
N THR A 112 14.50 -2.99 -8.08
CA THR A 112 15.22 -3.83 -9.06
C THR A 112 15.98 -4.99 -8.42
N PHE A 113 16.36 -4.88 -7.14
CA PHE A 113 16.93 -6.00 -6.39
C PHE A 113 16.02 -7.24 -6.36
N ARG A 114 14.67 -7.05 -6.36
CA ARG A 114 13.69 -8.14 -6.48
C ARG A 114 13.64 -8.68 -7.89
N MET A 115 13.76 -7.79 -8.89
CA MET A 115 13.75 -8.16 -10.31
C MET A 115 14.94 -9.06 -10.64
N ARG A 116 16.14 -8.75 -10.10
CA ARG A 116 17.34 -9.62 -10.21
C ARG A 116 17.10 -11.02 -9.64
N ARG A 117 16.27 -11.16 -8.63
CA ARG A 117 15.98 -12.42 -7.92
C ARG A 117 14.74 -13.15 -8.44
N ALA A 118 14.13 -12.66 -9.53
CA ALA A 118 12.88 -13.22 -10.06
C ALA A 118 12.96 -14.72 -10.35
N GLN A 119 14.10 -15.21 -10.83
CA GLN A 119 14.32 -16.63 -11.12
C GLN A 119 14.24 -17.54 -9.88
N HIS A 120 14.50 -16.99 -8.68
CA HIS A 120 14.57 -17.76 -7.44
C HIS A 120 13.49 -17.40 -6.42
N GLU A 121 12.95 -16.18 -6.48
CA GLU A 121 12.03 -15.66 -5.48
C GLU A 121 10.58 -15.48 -6.00
N SER A 122 10.32 -15.65 -7.31
CA SER A 122 8.96 -15.64 -7.84
C SER A 122 8.18 -16.90 -7.45
N TRP A 123 6.86 -16.85 -7.48
CA TRP A 123 6.03 -17.92 -6.93
C TRP A 123 5.79 -19.05 -7.94
N GLY A 124 5.91 -20.30 -7.48
CA GLY A 124 5.42 -21.54 -8.10
C GLY A 124 5.47 -21.57 -9.64
N GLY A 125 4.34 -21.47 -10.30
CA GLY A 125 4.23 -21.54 -11.76
C GLY A 125 5.04 -20.49 -12.56
N MET A 126 5.43 -19.38 -11.94
CA MET A 126 6.31 -18.37 -12.59
C MET A 126 7.76 -18.85 -12.69
N GLN A 127 8.25 -19.63 -11.71
CA GLN A 127 9.60 -20.22 -11.80
C GLN A 127 9.63 -21.38 -12.79
N SER A 128 8.59 -22.22 -12.79
CA SER A 128 8.52 -23.39 -13.68
C SER A 128 8.43 -22.95 -15.15
N VAL A 129 7.62 -21.95 -15.48
CA VAL A 129 7.48 -21.50 -16.88
C VAL A 129 8.78 -20.97 -17.47
N GLN A 130 9.58 -20.25 -16.69
CA GLN A 130 10.90 -19.78 -17.16
C GLN A 130 11.86 -20.93 -17.41
N ARG A 131 11.85 -21.96 -16.56
CA ARG A 131 12.73 -23.13 -16.67
C ARG A 131 12.27 -24.08 -17.76
N GLU A 132 10.97 -24.34 -17.86
CA GLU A 132 10.41 -25.42 -18.71
C GLU A 132 9.97 -24.89 -20.08
N HIS A 133 9.62 -23.60 -20.19
CA HIS A 133 9.14 -22.98 -21.42
C HIS A 133 9.83 -21.64 -21.73
N PRO A 134 11.18 -21.57 -21.76
CA PRO A 134 11.90 -20.30 -21.99
C PRO A 134 11.55 -19.67 -23.34
N ALA A 135 11.33 -20.48 -24.39
CA ALA A 135 10.92 -19.99 -25.71
C ALA A 135 9.56 -19.28 -25.68
N LEU A 136 8.61 -19.78 -24.86
CA LEU A 136 7.32 -19.12 -24.65
C LEU A 136 7.49 -17.78 -23.95
N VAL A 137 8.34 -17.71 -22.94
CA VAL A 137 8.61 -16.44 -22.20
C VAL A 137 9.17 -15.38 -23.15
N GLU A 138 10.11 -15.73 -24.04
CA GLU A 138 10.66 -14.81 -25.04
C GLU A 138 9.63 -14.45 -26.13
N ALA A 139 8.77 -15.38 -26.57
CA ALA A 139 7.67 -15.08 -27.50
C ALA A 139 6.68 -14.08 -26.89
N VAL A 140 6.27 -14.30 -25.62
CA VAL A 140 5.41 -13.39 -24.85
C VAL A 140 6.05 -12.01 -24.75
N LEU A 141 7.33 -11.91 -24.41
CA LEU A 141 8.02 -10.63 -24.30
C LEU A 141 8.11 -9.90 -25.66
N THR A 142 8.40 -10.63 -26.71
CA THR A 142 8.46 -10.09 -28.10
C THR A 142 7.12 -9.51 -28.49
N GLU A 143 6.03 -10.24 -28.21
CA GLU A 143 4.69 -9.80 -28.55
C GLU A 143 4.29 -8.53 -27.78
N VAL A 144 4.61 -8.46 -26.48
CA VAL A 144 4.38 -7.25 -25.67
C VAL A 144 5.21 -6.06 -26.16
N ARG A 145 6.44 -6.30 -26.63
CA ARG A 145 7.29 -5.26 -27.23
C ARG A 145 6.68 -4.69 -28.50
N LEU A 146 6.16 -5.54 -29.35
CA LEU A 146 5.60 -5.14 -30.64
C LEU A 146 4.24 -4.45 -30.48
N ARG A 147 3.31 -5.06 -29.77
CA ARG A 147 1.88 -4.71 -29.73
C ARG A 147 1.35 -4.17 -28.40
N GLY A 148 2.11 -4.30 -27.29
CA GLY A 148 1.64 -3.80 -26.00
C GLY A 148 1.26 -2.32 -25.99
N PRO A 149 0.34 -1.90 -25.11
CA PRO A 149 -0.15 -2.62 -23.93
C PRO A 149 -1.21 -3.69 -24.22
N MET A 150 -1.04 -4.91 -23.66
CA MET A 150 -1.94 -6.04 -23.86
C MET A 150 -2.31 -6.71 -22.52
N THR A 151 -3.52 -7.23 -22.45
CA THR A 151 -3.94 -8.14 -21.37
C THR A 151 -3.42 -9.56 -21.63
N SER A 152 -3.47 -10.43 -20.62
CA SER A 152 -3.11 -11.85 -20.80
C SER A 152 -4.00 -12.54 -21.84
N ARG A 153 -5.28 -12.21 -21.88
CA ARG A 153 -6.25 -12.76 -22.83
C ARG A 153 -5.97 -12.34 -24.27
N GLU A 154 -5.68 -11.04 -24.49
CA GLU A 154 -5.30 -10.52 -25.81
C GLU A 154 -4.01 -11.17 -26.31
N LEU A 155 -3.06 -11.42 -25.42
CA LEU A 155 -1.80 -12.07 -25.73
C LEU A 155 -1.97 -13.57 -26.05
N GLU A 156 -2.80 -14.30 -25.27
CA GLU A 156 -3.15 -15.70 -25.56
C GLU A 156 -3.76 -15.85 -26.96
N ALA A 157 -4.68 -14.95 -27.31
CA ALA A 157 -5.29 -14.93 -28.65
C ALA A 157 -4.26 -14.63 -29.76
N ALA A 158 -3.32 -13.72 -29.49
CA ALA A 158 -2.29 -13.32 -30.44
C ALA A 158 -1.26 -14.41 -30.72
N LEU A 159 -0.89 -15.17 -29.70
CA LEU A 159 0.07 -16.26 -29.81
C LEU A 159 -0.57 -17.56 -30.33
N ALA A 160 -1.91 -17.60 -30.47
CA ALA A 160 -2.69 -18.79 -30.87
C ALA A 160 -2.27 -20.06 -30.08
N HIS A 161 -2.07 -19.91 -28.79
CA HIS A 161 -1.47 -20.95 -27.97
C HIS A 161 -2.54 -21.95 -27.49
N ASP A 162 -2.63 -23.10 -28.18
CA ASP A 162 -3.51 -24.23 -27.86
C ASP A 162 -2.90 -25.18 -26.82
N LEU A 163 -2.21 -24.68 -25.80
CA LEU A 163 -1.65 -25.54 -24.76
C LEU A 163 -2.76 -26.02 -23.81
N PRO A 164 -2.80 -27.35 -23.48
CA PRO A 164 -3.82 -27.93 -22.63
C PRO A 164 -3.85 -27.24 -21.26
N ARG A 165 -5.06 -26.89 -20.80
CA ARG A 165 -5.28 -26.48 -19.41
C ARG A 165 -5.32 -27.75 -18.56
N GLU A 166 -4.41 -27.86 -17.57
CA GLU A 166 -4.53 -28.91 -16.55
C GLU A 166 -5.79 -28.67 -15.72
N ARG A 167 -6.78 -29.58 -15.84
CA ARG A 167 -8.12 -29.47 -15.24
C ARG A 167 -8.22 -30.00 -13.81
N ASP A 168 -7.22 -30.71 -13.28
CA ASP A 168 -7.35 -31.54 -12.09
C ASP A 168 -6.91 -30.92 -10.76
N GLN A 169 -6.55 -29.63 -10.73
CA GLN A 169 -6.25 -28.96 -9.46
C GLN A 169 -7.28 -27.88 -9.17
N TRP A 170 -8.01 -28.02 -8.09
CA TRP A 170 -8.85 -27.00 -7.45
C TRP A 170 -7.96 -25.87 -6.90
N GLY A 171 -7.48 -25.03 -7.76
CA GLY A 171 -6.65 -23.85 -7.47
C GLY A 171 -6.29 -23.22 -8.78
N TRP A 172 -6.37 -21.96 -8.86
CA TRP A 172 -5.99 -21.00 -9.89
C TRP A 172 -5.07 -21.57 -10.99
N ASN A 173 -5.61 -22.39 -11.91
CA ASN A 173 -4.91 -22.85 -13.11
C ASN A 173 -4.72 -21.65 -14.04
N TRP A 174 -3.63 -20.93 -13.83
CA TRP A 174 -3.20 -19.87 -14.72
C TRP A 174 -2.68 -20.50 -16.01
N SER A 175 -3.07 -19.93 -17.15
CA SER A 175 -2.46 -20.36 -18.42
C SER A 175 -0.94 -20.15 -18.38
N LEU A 176 -0.19 -20.92 -19.18
CA LEU A 176 1.26 -20.74 -19.29
C LEU A 176 1.64 -19.33 -19.74
N VAL A 177 0.84 -18.71 -20.62
CA VAL A 177 1.01 -17.33 -21.07
C VAL A 177 0.88 -16.36 -19.90
N LYS A 178 -0.10 -16.58 -19.01
CA LYS A 178 -0.24 -15.75 -17.81
C LYS A 178 0.92 -15.92 -16.86
N ASN A 179 1.40 -17.14 -16.63
CA ASN A 179 2.58 -17.39 -15.80
C ASN A 179 3.84 -16.71 -16.39
N ALA A 180 4.01 -16.75 -17.72
CA ALA A 180 5.10 -16.06 -18.40
C ALA A 180 5.01 -14.52 -18.23
N LEU A 181 3.82 -13.94 -18.37
CA LEU A 181 3.60 -12.50 -18.13
C LEU A 181 3.89 -12.10 -16.68
N GLU A 182 3.41 -12.87 -15.71
CA GLU A 182 3.66 -12.58 -14.29
C GLU A 182 5.15 -12.77 -13.94
N HIS A 183 5.84 -13.75 -14.54
CA HIS A 183 7.29 -13.91 -14.43
C HIS A 183 8.02 -12.68 -14.99
N LEU A 184 7.69 -12.27 -16.22
CA LEU A 184 8.27 -11.10 -16.86
C LEU A 184 7.98 -9.80 -16.09
N PHE A 185 6.80 -9.69 -15.48
CA PHE A 185 6.44 -8.56 -14.62
C PHE A 185 7.29 -8.56 -13.34
N TRP A 186 7.45 -9.73 -12.70
CA TRP A 186 8.33 -9.86 -11.54
C TRP A 186 9.77 -9.54 -11.87
N ALA A 187 10.26 -10.02 -13.03
CA ALA A 187 11.60 -9.75 -13.52
C ALA A 187 11.81 -8.31 -14.04
N GLY A 188 10.79 -7.45 -14.01
CA GLY A 188 10.87 -6.08 -14.49
C GLY A 188 11.02 -5.95 -16.03
N ARG A 189 10.85 -7.06 -16.77
CA ARG A 189 10.92 -7.08 -18.25
C ARG A 189 9.65 -6.53 -18.91
N VAL A 190 8.52 -6.59 -18.19
CA VAL A 190 7.29 -5.89 -18.52
C VAL A 190 6.78 -5.15 -17.29
N SER A 191 5.96 -4.13 -17.50
CA SER A 191 5.34 -3.31 -16.46
C SER A 191 3.85 -3.16 -16.70
N SER A 192 3.11 -2.66 -15.71
CA SER A 192 1.68 -2.40 -15.83
C SER A 192 1.43 -1.05 -16.50
N ALA A 193 0.84 -1.08 -17.68
CA ALA A 193 0.38 0.13 -18.39
C ALA A 193 -1.03 0.58 -17.94
N GLY A 194 -1.54 0.03 -16.86
CA GLY A 194 -2.87 0.26 -16.31
C GLY A 194 -3.70 -1.02 -16.23
N ARG A 195 -4.98 -0.86 -15.90
CA ARG A 195 -5.91 -1.98 -15.75
C ARG A 195 -7.20 -1.74 -16.55
N THR A 196 -7.83 -2.83 -16.97
CA THR A 196 -9.16 -2.79 -17.59
C THR A 196 -10.25 -2.46 -16.55
N SER A 197 -11.47 -2.21 -17.00
CA SER A 197 -12.64 -2.06 -16.12
C SER A 197 -12.89 -3.30 -15.24
N GLN A 198 -12.50 -4.48 -15.71
CA GLN A 198 -12.56 -5.74 -14.97
C GLN A 198 -11.37 -5.96 -14.03
N PHE A 199 -10.49 -4.95 -13.91
CA PHE A 199 -9.30 -4.95 -13.08
C PHE A 199 -8.17 -5.87 -13.59
N GLU A 200 -8.22 -6.33 -14.82
CA GLU A 200 -7.15 -7.08 -15.47
C GLU A 200 -5.99 -6.16 -15.82
N ARG A 201 -4.74 -6.60 -15.57
CA ARG A 201 -3.53 -5.81 -15.88
C ARG A 201 -3.26 -5.80 -17.38
N ARG A 202 -2.85 -4.63 -17.89
CA ARG A 202 -2.34 -4.45 -19.24
C ARG A 202 -0.83 -4.31 -19.20
N TYR A 203 -0.12 -5.17 -19.90
CA TYR A 203 1.32 -5.27 -19.87
C TYR A 203 1.95 -4.52 -21.04
N ALA A 204 3.00 -3.74 -20.75
CA ALA A 204 3.86 -3.10 -21.73
C ALA A 204 5.32 -3.18 -21.28
N VAL A 205 6.27 -2.91 -22.16
CA VAL A 205 7.68 -2.76 -21.77
C VAL A 205 7.86 -1.56 -20.85
N PRO A 206 8.81 -1.61 -19.88
CA PRO A 206 8.98 -0.56 -18.89
C PRO A 206 9.21 0.84 -19.49
N SER A 207 9.96 0.97 -20.59
CA SER A 207 10.18 2.26 -21.27
C SER A 207 8.92 2.93 -21.83
N ARG A 208 7.82 2.17 -22.05
CA ARG A 208 6.50 2.74 -22.39
C ARG A 208 5.67 3.14 -21.17
N VAL A 209 6.08 2.74 -19.98
CA VAL A 209 5.34 2.97 -18.73
C VAL A 209 6.04 4.00 -17.85
N LEU A 210 7.33 3.86 -17.69
CA LEU A 210 8.14 4.75 -16.84
C LEU A 210 8.35 6.12 -17.51
N PRO A 211 8.49 7.19 -16.69
CA PRO A 211 8.83 8.50 -17.21
C PRO A 211 10.20 8.51 -17.91
N PRO A 212 10.42 9.42 -18.89
CA PRO A 212 11.66 9.43 -19.70
C PRO A 212 12.97 9.43 -18.92
N HIS A 213 13.03 10.11 -17.78
CA HIS A 213 14.24 10.14 -16.93
C HIS A 213 14.59 8.82 -16.25
N LEU A 214 13.76 7.80 -16.40
CA LEU A 214 13.99 6.44 -15.88
C LEU A 214 14.17 5.41 -17.01
N HIS A 215 14.28 5.84 -18.27
CA HIS A 215 14.38 4.90 -19.39
C HIS A 215 15.69 4.13 -19.35
N ASP A 216 16.83 4.75 -18.98
CA ASP A 216 18.12 4.05 -18.85
C ASP A 216 18.02 2.88 -17.86
N VAL A 217 17.38 3.13 -16.69
CA VAL A 217 17.15 2.09 -15.70
C VAL A 217 16.13 1.03 -16.18
N ALA A 218 15.19 1.43 -17.04
CA ALA A 218 14.20 0.52 -17.61
C ALA A 218 14.77 -0.42 -18.68
N GLU A 219 15.83 0.00 -19.37
CA GLU A 219 16.40 -0.67 -20.54
C GLU A 219 17.70 -1.41 -20.24
N SER A 220 18.46 -0.98 -19.21
CA SER A 220 19.75 -1.55 -18.84
C SER A 220 19.81 -1.97 -17.38
N VAL A 221 20.24 -3.21 -17.14
CA VAL A 221 20.50 -3.75 -15.79
C VAL A 221 21.73 -3.08 -15.16
N GLU A 222 22.66 -2.62 -15.96
CA GLU A 222 23.87 -1.92 -15.53
C GLU A 222 23.54 -0.55 -14.89
N ALA A 223 22.42 0.05 -15.26
CA ALA A 223 21.92 1.29 -14.66
C ALA A 223 21.15 1.06 -13.35
N TRP A 224 20.96 -0.18 -12.92
CA TRP A 224 20.25 -0.47 -11.68
C TRP A 224 21.10 -0.14 -10.46
N PRO A 225 20.50 0.48 -9.41
CA PRO A 225 21.24 0.72 -8.18
C PRO A 225 21.72 -0.60 -7.54
N SER A 226 22.77 -0.53 -6.77
CA SER A 226 23.20 -1.67 -5.93
C SER A 226 22.10 -2.07 -4.95
N ASP A 227 22.15 -3.30 -4.43
CA ASP A 227 21.21 -3.77 -3.41
C ASP A 227 21.27 -2.88 -2.15
N GLU A 228 22.46 -2.44 -1.75
CA GLU A 228 22.68 -1.57 -0.59
C GLU A 228 22.02 -0.20 -0.77
N GLU A 229 22.24 0.46 -1.92
CA GLU A 229 21.58 1.73 -2.27
C GLU A 229 20.06 1.57 -2.28
N ALA A 230 19.57 0.47 -2.83
CA ALA A 230 18.15 0.16 -2.86
C ALA A 230 17.57 0.01 -1.44
N PHE A 231 18.23 -0.76 -0.56
CA PHE A 231 17.77 -0.97 0.82
C PHE A 231 17.80 0.33 1.64
N VAL A 232 18.84 1.15 1.50
CA VAL A 232 18.92 2.47 2.15
C VAL A 232 17.82 3.38 1.63
N GLY A 233 17.59 3.44 0.32
CA GLY A 233 16.53 4.24 -0.30
C GLY A 233 15.13 3.84 0.18
N LEU A 234 14.83 2.54 0.18
CA LEU A 234 13.53 2.00 0.63
C LEU A 234 13.31 2.22 2.12
N THR A 235 14.34 2.00 2.94
CA THR A 235 14.27 2.25 4.40
C THR A 235 14.06 3.73 4.70
N ARG A 236 14.66 4.63 3.93
CA ARG A 236 14.45 6.09 4.02
C ARG A 236 13.00 6.47 3.73
N ILE A 237 12.39 5.89 2.68
CA ILE A 237 10.97 6.10 2.35
C ILE A 237 10.08 5.61 3.48
N ALA A 238 10.33 4.40 3.99
CA ALA A 238 9.59 3.83 5.11
C ALA A 238 9.70 4.68 6.38
N ALA A 239 10.88 5.20 6.68
CA ALA A 239 11.13 6.05 7.84
C ALA A 239 10.37 7.38 7.76
N ARG A 240 10.32 8.01 6.59
CA ARG A 240 9.53 9.22 6.35
C ARG A 240 8.04 8.96 6.52
N ALA A 241 7.54 7.87 5.93
CA ALA A 241 6.13 7.50 5.99
C ALA A 241 5.68 7.08 7.40
N HIS A 242 6.55 6.48 8.19
CA HIS A 242 6.24 6.11 9.58
C HIS A 242 6.47 7.24 10.57
N GLY A 243 7.41 8.16 10.29
CA GLY A 243 7.87 9.19 11.21
C GLY A 243 8.67 8.63 12.38
N VAL A 244 8.16 7.61 13.05
CA VAL A 244 8.82 6.85 14.11
C VAL A 244 8.40 5.37 14.05
N GLY A 245 9.35 4.45 14.27
CA GLY A 245 9.08 3.02 14.26
C GLY A 245 10.29 2.20 14.66
N THR A 246 10.07 0.93 15.01
CA THR A 246 11.14 -0.04 15.23
C THR A 246 11.75 -0.49 13.90
N GLU A 247 12.87 -1.21 13.94
CA GLU A 247 13.44 -1.88 12.76
C GLU A 247 12.38 -2.72 12.05
N GLN A 248 11.58 -3.50 12.78
CA GLN A 248 10.50 -4.31 12.23
C GLN A 248 9.45 -3.47 11.50
N CYS A 249 9.09 -2.29 12.02
CA CYS A 249 8.16 -1.38 11.33
C CYS A 249 8.75 -0.88 10.01
N LEU A 250 10.02 -0.47 10.02
CA LEU A 250 10.69 0.10 8.84
C LEU A 250 10.84 -0.94 7.73
N ARG A 251 11.31 -2.14 8.05
CA ARG A 251 11.51 -3.20 7.05
C ARG A 251 10.21 -3.75 6.48
N ASP A 252 9.15 -3.84 7.30
CA ASP A 252 7.85 -4.35 6.86
C ASP A 252 7.23 -3.50 5.75
N TYR A 253 7.55 -2.20 5.72
CA TYR A 253 6.99 -1.26 4.73
C TYR A 253 7.25 -1.69 3.29
N PHE A 254 8.43 -2.26 3.03
CA PHE A 254 8.83 -2.80 1.72
C PHE A 254 9.14 -4.29 1.77
N ARG A 255 8.68 -5.03 2.80
CA ARG A 255 8.96 -6.46 2.97
C ARG A 255 10.46 -6.79 2.89
N LEU A 256 11.31 -5.92 3.44
CA LEU A 256 12.74 -6.20 3.54
C LEU A 256 13.00 -7.25 4.63
N ARG A 257 14.03 -8.07 4.42
CA ARG A 257 14.51 -9.01 5.43
C ARG A 257 15.36 -8.28 6.48
N PRO A 258 15.52 -8.83 7.70
CA PRO A 258 16.36 -8.21 8.73
C PRO A 258 17.78 -7.89 8.26
N GLU A 259 18.41 -8.82 7.53
CA GLU A 259 19.77 -8.66 6.99
C GLU A 259 19.89 -7.57 5.90
N GLN A 260 18.79 -7.15 5.32
CA GLN A 260 18.72 -6.05 4.35
C GLN A 260 18.47 -4.71 5.05
N ALA A 261 17.57 -4.70 6.05
CA ALA A 261 17.15 -3.48 6.73
C ALA A 261 18.13 -3.00 7.80
N ALA A 262 18.77 -3.91 8.54
CA ALA A 262 19.63 -3.52 9.65
C ALA A 262 20.86 -2.69 9.20
N PRO A 263 21.62 -3.06 8.16
CA PRO A 263 22.69 -2.21 7.61
C PRO A 263 22.17 -0.88 7.07
N ALA A 264 21.02 -0.88 6.36
CA ALA A 264 20.42 0.33 5.84
C ALA A 264 20.03 1.32 6.94
N ILE A 265 19.49 0.82 8.06
CA ILE A 265 19.18 1.64 9.24
C ILE A 265 20.47 2.22 9.84
N ALA A 266 21.54 1.41 9.98
CA ALA A 266 22.82 1.88 10.50
C ALA A 266 23.36 3.05 9.64
N THR A 267 23.37 2.89 8.32
CA THR A 267 23.76 3.96 7.36
C THR A 267 22.94 5.22 7.56
N LEU A 268 21.63 5.11 7.74
CA LEU A 268 20.75 6.27 7.95
C LEU A 268 20.94 6.93 9.31
N VAL A 269 21.31 6.14 10.34
CA VAL A 269 21.67 6.68 11.66
C VAL A 269 23.00 7.42 11.60
N GLU A 270 24.02 6.87 10.94
CA GLU A 270 25.32 7.53 10.71
C GLU A 270 25.17 8.84 9.92
N ALA A 271 24.28 8.84 8.92
CA ALA A 271 23.94 10.05 8.15
C ALA A 271 23.09 11.06 8.93
N GLY A 272 22.69 10.76 10.18
CA GLY A 272 21.81 11.60 10.99
C GLY A 272 20.39 11.75 10.46
N GLU A 273 19.95 10.89 9.53
CA GLU A 273 18.58 10.87 9.02
C GLU A 273 17.63 10.16 9.98
N LEU A 274 18.14 9.18 10.73
CA LEU A 274 17.44 8.46 11.79
C LEU A 274 18.09 8.72 13.14
N VAL A 275 17.27 9.02 14.13
CA VAL A 275 17.71 9.22 15.51
C VAL A 275 17.18 8.05 16.35
N PRO A 276 18.06 7.25 17.01
CA PRO A 276 17.62 6.23 17.96
C PRO A 276 16.84 6.86 19.11
N VAL A 277 15.67 6.28 19.43
CA VAL A 277 14.79 6.76 20.50
C VAL A 277 14.20 5.57 21.26
N THR A 278 13.74 5.81 22.49
CA THR A 278 12.90 4.89 23.25
C THR A 278 11.46 5.42 23.27
N ILE A 279 10.49 4.51 23.15
CA ILE A 279 9.07 4.86 23.26
C ILE A 279 8.51 4.16 24.50
N GLU A 280 7.75 4.92 25.30
CA GLU A 280 7.11 4.41 26.48
C GLU A 280 6.23 3.19 26.19
N GLY A 281 6.45 2.08 26.92
CA GLY A 281 5.74 0.82 26.74
C GLY A 281 6.25 -0.06 25.60
N TRP A 282 7.22 0.40 24.79
CA TRP A 282 7.80 -0.42 23.74
C TRP A 282 9.05 -1.16 24.25
N LYS A 283 9.12 -2.45 23.94
CA LYS A 283 10.26 -3.30 24.35
C LYS A 283 11.49 -3.15 23.45
N ARG A 284 11.30 -2.73 22.20
CA ARG A 284 12.36 -2.62 21.20
C ARG A 284 12.74 -1.17 20.98
N PRO A 285 14.03 -0.85 20.71
CA PRO A 285 14.43 0.47 20.28
C PRO A 285 13.68 0.89 19.03
N ALA A 286 13.43 2.18 18.91
CA ALA A 286 12.79 2.79 17.77
C ALA A 286 13.70 3.85 17.13
N TYR A 287 13.38 4.22 15.90
CA TYR A 287 14.08 5.21 15.12
C TYR A 287 13.10 6.31 14.73
N LEU A 288 13.48 7.55 15.02
CA LEU A 288 12.74 8.74 14.68
C LEU A 288 13.37 9.36 13.43
N HIS A 289 12.57 9.62 12.40
CA HIS A 289 13.06 10.39 11.25
C HIS A 289 13.35 11.83 11.68
N ARG A 290 14.51 12.39 11.33
CA ARG A 290 14.96 13.72 11.79
C ARG A 290 13.97 14.85 11.49
N ASP A 291 13.29 14.78 10.33
CA ASP A 291 12.32 15.77 9.88
C ASP A 291 10.87 15.43 10.28
N ALA A 292 10.67 14.44 11.18
CA ALA A 292 9.36 14.05 11.62
C ALA A 292 8.67 15.19 12.38
N ARG A 293 7.48 15.58 11.91
CA ARG A 293 6.66 16.59 12.56
C ARG A 293 6.15 16.09 13.92
N ARG A 294 6.16 16.95 14.91
CA ARG A 294 5.77 16.64 16.30
C ARG A 294 4.61 17.54 16.74
N PRO A 295 3.40 17.35 16.19
CA PRO A 295 2.26 18.19 16.54
C PRO A 295 1.84 17.99 18.00
N ARG A 296 1.30 19.05 18.60
CA ARG A 296 0.76 19.00 19.97
C ARG A 296 -0.61 18.34 20.02
N ARG A 297 -1.34 18.35 18.91
CA ARG A 297 -2.68 17.77 18.75
C ARG A 297 -2.91 17.34 17.30
N ILE A 298 -3.70 16.31 17.12
CA ILE A 298 -4.23 15.87 15.82
C ILE A 298 -5.77 15.93 15.90
N ALA A 299 -6.40 16.45 14.86
CA ALA A 299 -7.85 16.54 14.74
C ALA A 299 -8.31 15.80 13.46
N ALA A 300 -7.89 14.54 13.32
CA ALA A 300 -8.24 13.73 12.17
C ALA A 300 -9.65 13.15 12.29
N ARG A 301 -10.32 12.96 11.14
CA ARG A 301 -11.54 12.14 11.01
C ARG A 301 -11.42 11.36 9.72
N ALA A 302 -11.38 10.03 9.80
CA ALA A 302 -11.22 9.19 8.63
C ALA A 302 -11.65 7.74 8.87
N LEU A 303 -12.26 7.12 7.86
CA LEU A 303 -12.33 5.67 7.73
C LEU A 303 -11.09 5.17 7.00
N LEU A 304 -10.39 4.21 7.60
CA LEU A 304 -9.13 3.67 7.06
C LEU A 304 -9.36 2.35 6.35
N SER A 305 -8.76 2.21 5.16
CA SER A 305 -8.70 0.89 4.51
C SER A 305 -7.98 -0.12 5.40
N PRO A 306 -8.39 -1.40 5.40
CA PRO A 306 -7.60 -2.49 5.97
C PRO A 306 -6.16 -2.55 5.46
N PHE A 307 -5.91 -1.99 4.30
CA PHE A 307 -4.64 -1.94 3.57
C PHE A 307 -3.93 -0.58 3.67
N ASP A 308 -4.41 0.32 4.55
CA ASP A 308 -3.78 1.63 4.75
C ASP A 308 -2.42 1.47 5.45
N SER A 309 -1.41 2.20 4.96
CA SER A 309 -0.04 2.14 5.47
C SER A 309 0.10 2.55 6.94
N LEU A 310 -0.85 3.29 7.50
CA LEU A 310 -0.87 3.61 8.92
C LEU A 310 -1.07 2.36 9.79
N ILE A 311 -1.88 1.41 9.31
CA ILE A 311 -2.38 0.30 10.13
C ILE A 311 -2.01 -1.11 9.63
N TRP A 312 -1.40 -1.27 8.46
CA TRP A 312 -1.13 -2.61 7.92
C TRP A 312 -0.13 -3.43 8.73
N GLN A 313 0.80 -2.80 9.46
CA GLN A 313 1.67 -3.49 10.41
C GLN A 313 0.97 -3.55 11.78
N ARG A 314 0.38 -4.71 12.08
CA ARG A 314 -0.60 -4.90 13.18
C ARG A 314 0.01 -4.67 14.57
N ASP A 315 1.22 -5.18 14.82
CA ASP A 315 1.91 -4.98 16.10
C ASP A 315 2.15 -3.48 16.38
N ARG A 316 2.50 -2.71 15.34
CA ARG A 316 2.67 -1.26 15.45
C ARG A 316 1.33 -0.57 15.73
N THR A 317 0.26 -1.00 15.07
CA THR A 317 -1.09 -0.47 15.30
C THR A 317 -1.52 -0.69 16.73
N SER A 318 -1.34 -1.91 17.26
CA SER A 318 -1.60 -2.22 18.67
C SER A 318 -0.72 -1.39 19.60
N ALA A 319 0.59 -1.29 19.35
CA ALA A 319 1.52 -0.54 20.19
C ALA A 319 1.22 0.98 20.22
N LEU A 320 0.82 1.59 19.11
CA LEU A 320 0.51 3.02 19.03
C LEU A 320 -0.87 3.35 19.59
N PHE A 321 -1.88 2.58 19.22
CA PHE A 321 -3.29 2.93 19.44
C PHE A 321 -3.97 2.07 20.51
N GLY A 322 -3.38 0.95 20.94
CA GLY A 322 -4.07 -0.06 21.75
C GLY A 322 -5.17 -0.77 20.96
N PHE A 323 -5.07 -0.77 19.64
CA PHE A 323 -6.11 -1.25 18.74
C PHE A 323 -5.64 -2.52 18.03
N ASP A 324 -6.12 -3.67 18.49
CA ASP A 324 -5.82 -4.96 17.90
C ASP A 324 -6.72 -5.18 16.69
N TYR A 325 -6.13 -5.20 15.50
CA TYR A 325 -6.86 -5.27 14.25
C TYR A 325 -6.52 -6.53 13.46
N ARG A 326 -7.58 -7.21 13.00
CA ARG A 326 -7.48 -8.37 12.11
C ARG A 326 -8.45 -8.18 10.94
N LEU A 327 -7.99 -8.50 9.74
CA LEU A 327 -8.84 -8.55 8.56
C LEU A 327 -9.52 -9.91 8.48
N GLU A 328 -10.86 -9.95 8.38
CA GLU A 328 -11.66 -11.17 8.47
C GLU A 328 -12.29 -11.61 7.13
N ILE A 329 -11.85 -11.04 5.99
CA ILE A 329 -12.39 -11.38 4.66
C ILE A 329 -12.24 -12.87 4.29
N TYR A 330 -11.24 -13.55 4.84
CA TYR A 330 -10.99 -14.98 4.63
C TYR A 330 -11.53 -15.85 5.76
N VAL A 331 -12.16 -15.25 6.77
CA VAL A 331 -12.76 -15.97 7.90
C VAL A 331 -14.20 -16.33 7.53
N PRO A 332 -14.65 -17.59 7.74
CA PRO A 332 -16.05 -17.97 7.57
C PRO A 332 -16.98 -17.03 8.34
N GLU A 333 -18.17 -16.78 7.80
CA GLU A 333 -19.07 -15.73 8.29
C GLU A 333 -19.42 -15.89 9.79
N GLU A 334 -19.69 -17.11 10.19
CA GLU A 334 -20.06 -17.49 11.58
C GLU A 334 -18.92 -17.30 12.60
N LYS A 335 -17.68 -17.15 12.12
CA LYS A 335 -16.48 -16.96 12.95
C LYS A 335 -15.97 -15.52 12.96
N ARG A 336 -16.63 -14.64 12.21
CA ARG A 336 -16.24 -13.22 12.16
C ARG A 336 -16.68 -12.49 13.41
N VAL A 337 -15.74 -11.82 14.06
CA VAL A 337 -16.01 -11.04 15.29
C VAL A 337 -16.56 -9.66 14.94
N HIS A 338 -15.93 -8.98 13.97
CA HIS A 338 -16.25 -7.59 13.63
C HIS A 338 -16.93 -7.41 12.29
N GLY A 339 -16.85 -8.39 11.38
CA GLY A 339 -17.50 -8.34 10.08
C GLY A 339 -16.59 -8.75 8.91
N TYR A 340 -17.06 -8.52 7.69
CA TYR A 340 -16.34 -8.94 6.48
C TYR A 340 -15.30 -7.94 6.04
N TYR A 341 -15.69 -6.67 5.85
CA TYR A 341 -14.81 -5.60 5.37
C TYR A 341 -14.81 -4.43 6.33
N VAL A 342 -14.05 -4.59 7.38
CA VAL A 342 -14.03 -3.70 8.54
C VAL A 342 -13.03 -2.58 8.35
N LEU A 343 -13.50 -1.33 8.39
CA LEU A 343 -12.68 -0.13 8.33
C LEU A 343 -12.53 0.44 9.75
N PRO A 344 -11.30 0.59 10.29
CA PRO A 344 -11.08 1.36 11.49
C PRO A 344 -11.49 2.83 11.32
N PHE A 345 -12.18 3.38 12.31
CA PHE A 345 -12.54 4.79 12.35
C PHE A 345 -11.55 5.56 13.20
N LEU A 346 -10.80 6.45 12.56
CA LEU A 346 -9.87 7.39 13.19
C LEU A 346 -10.64 8.67 13.55
N LEU A 347 -10.65 9.03 14.84
CA LEU A 347 -11.22 10.28 15.33
C LEU A 347 -10.24 10.96 16.30
N GLY A 348 -9.81 12.17 15.96
CA GLY A 348 -8.73 12.84 16.67
C GLY A 348 -7.41 12.09 16.54
N GLU A 349 -6.95 11.53 17.65
CA GLU A 349 -5.67 10.81 17.75
C GLU A 349 -5.87 9.29 17.94
N ASP A 350 -7.11 8.81 17.97
CA ASP A 350 -7.45 7.43 18.35
C ASP A 350 -8.22 6.70 17.26
N LEU A 351 -8.02 5.39 17.18
CA LEU A 351 -8.89 4.48 16.46
C LEU A 351 -10.05 4.12 17.40
N VAL A 352 -11.24 4.64 17.14
CA VAL A 352 -12.34 4.64 18.11
C VAL A 352 -13.43 3.62 17.82
N ALA A 353 -13.46 3.08 16.58
CA ALA A 353 -14.44 2.07 16.19
C ALA A 353 -13.94 1.19 15.06
N ARG A 354 -14.61 0.05 14.89
CA ARG A 354 -14.54 -0.87 13.75
C ARG A 354 -15.86 -0.83 13.03
N VAL A 355 -15.86 -0.53 11.74
CA VAL A 355 -17.08 -0.34 10.95
C VAL A 355 -17.06 -1.32 9.78
N ASP A 356 -17.93 -2.33 9.80
CA ASP A 356 -18.12 -3.25 8.67
C ASP A 356 -19.00 -2.59 7.62
N LEU A 357 -18.41 -2.27 6.46
CA LEU A 357 -19.05 -1.51 5.41
C LEU A 357 -19.26 -2.33 4.13
N LYS A 358 -20.36 -2.05 3.44
CA LYS A 358 -20.64 -2.52 2.09
C LYS A 358 -21.33 -1.42 1.27
N ALA A 359 -20.82 -1.17 0.06
CA ALA A 359 -21.53 -0.37 -0.93
C ALA A 359 -22.59 -1.22 -1.63
N ASP A 360 -23.85 -1.02 -1.32
CA ASP A 360 -24.99 -1.57 -2.05
C ASP A 360 -25.29 -0.64 -3.24
N ARG A 361 -24.61 -0.89 -4.35
CA ARG A 361 -24.74 -0.06 -5.56
C ARG A 361 -26.09 -0.20 -6.24
N LEU A 362 -26.76 -1.34 -6.10
CA LEU A 362 -28.10 -1.57 -6.65
C LEU A 362 -29.15 -0.83 -5.83
N GLY A 363 -29.04 -0.88 -4.51
CA GLY A 363 -29.94 -0.17 -3.58
C GLY A 363 -29.56 1.30 -3.38
N GLY A 364 -28.43 1.77 -3.96
CA GLY A 364 -27.97 3.16 -3.84
C GLY A 364 -27.55 3.56 -2.42
N ARG A 365 -27.14 2.62 -1.57
CA ARG A 365 -26.87 2.87 -0.15
C ARG A 365 -25.50 2.38 0.31
N LEU A 366 -24.90 3.10 1.25
CA LEU A 366 -23.76 2.63 2.02
C LEU A 366 -24.27 1.92 3.29
N LEU A 367 -24.06 0.62 3.37
CA LEU A 367 -24.48 -0.20 4.50
C LEU A 367 -23.39 -0.26 5.56
N ALA A 368 -23.63 0.30 6.75
CA ALA A 368 -22.84 0.05 7.96
C ALA A 368 -23.46 -1.15 8.69
N ARG A 369 -22.99 -2.35 8.33
CA ARG A 369 -23.55 -3.65 8.78
C ARG A 369 -23.31 -3.91 10.25
N ARG A 370 -22.17 -3.44 10.77
CA ARG A 370 -21.80 -3.54 12.18
C ARG A 370 -20.88 -2.39 12.54
N ILE A 371 -21.13 -1.80 13.70
CA ILE A 371 -20.25 -0.81 14.33
C ILE A 371 -19.87 -1.35 15.70
N THR A 372 -18.58 -1.56 15.92
CA THR A 372 -18.02 -1.97 17.21
C THR A 372 -17.16 -0.85 17.74
N TRP A 373 -17.60 -0.23 18.82
CA TRP A 373 -16.86 0.85 19.47
C TRP A 373 -15.76 0.30 20.37
N GLU A 374 -14.66 1.03 20.48
CA GLU A 374 -13.62 0.73 21.47
C GLU A 374 -14.13 1.09 22.89
N PRO A 375 -13.57 0.46 23.94
CA PRO A 375 -13.99 0.74 25.33
C PRO A 375 -13.96 2.23 25.67
N GLY A 376 -15.05 2.73 26.23
CA GLY A 376 -15.22 4.14 26.60
C GLY A 376 -15.51 5.09 25.44
N ARG A 377 -15.77 4.56 24.24
CA ARG A 377 -16.16 5.33 23.04
C ARG A 377 -17.61 5.01 22.64
N GLY A 378 -18.11 5.72 21.63
CA GLY A 378 -19.46 5.50 21.11
C GLY A 378 -20.53 6.38 21.76
N GLY A 379 -20.13 7.43 22.46
CA GLY A 379 -21.05 8.47 22.92
C GLY A 379 -21.67 9.24 21.75
N VAL A 380 -22.61 10.13 22.06
CA VAL A 380 -23.41 10.91 21.07
C VAL A 380 -22.51 11.65 20.09
N ASP A 381 -21.41 12.25 20.58
CA ASP A 381 -20.48 13.00 19.73
C ASP A 381 -19.69 12.06 18.81
N ASP A 382 -19.18 10.92 19.30
CA ASP A 382 -18.48 9.93 18.47
C ASP A 382 -19.40 9.39 17.38
N ALA A 383 -20.66 9.09 17.72
CA ALA A 383 -21.66 8.59 16.78
C ALA A 383 -22.02 9.64 15.71
N ARG A 384 -22.14 10.91 16.08
CA ARG A 384 -22.34 12.02 15.13
C ARG A 384 -21.19 12.14 14.15
N GLU A 385 -19.94 12.15 14.64
CA GLU A 385 -18.74 12.25 13.79
C GLU A 385 -18.62 11.06 12.84
N LEU A 386 -18.96 9.84 13.30
CA LEU A 386 -18.99 8.67 12.43
C LEU A 386 -20.08 8.79 11.37
N HIS A 387 -21.29 9.23 11.74
CA HIS A 387 -22.38 9.39 10.80
C HIS A 387 -22.05 10.41 9.70
N GLU A 388 -21.43 11.53 10.06
CA GLU A 388 -20.96 12.51 9.08
C GLU A 388 -19.90 11.93 8.15
N GLU A 389 -18.95 11.14 8.67
CA GLU A 389 -17.92 10.49 7.84
C GLU A 389 -18.53 9.45 6.89
N LEU A 390 -19.54 8.70 7.36
CA LEU A 390 -20.27 7.74 6.52
C LEU A 390 -21.04 8.46 5.39
N ARG A 391 -21.65 9.60 5.67
CA ARG A 391 -22.34 10.40 4.65
C ARG A 391 -21.37 10.94 3.60
N LEU A 392 -20.20 11.44 4.01
CA LEU A 392 -19.15 11.87 3.07
C LEU A 392 -18.64 10.70 2.22
N MET A 393 -18.52 9.51 2.79
CA MET A 393 -18.13 8.31 2.04
C MET A 393 -19.21 7.87 1.06
N ALA A 394 -20.48 7.92 1.45
CA ALA A 394 -21.60 7.62 0.56
C ALA A 394 -21.63 8.58 -0.64
N ASP A 395 -21.51 9.89 -0.38
CA ASP A 395 -21.41 10.92 -1.41
C ASP A 395 -20.24 10.65 -2.38
N TRP A 396 -19.06 10.36 -1.84
CA TRP A 396 -17.88 10.00 -2.64
C TRP A 396 -18.09 8.77 -3.53
N LEU A 397 -18.87 7.79 -3.06
CA LEU A 397 -19.19 6.57 -3.79
C LEU A 397 -20.37 6.73 -4.77
N GLY A 398 -21.00 7.91 -4.81
CA GLY A 398 -22.19 8.16 -5.60
C GLY A 398 -23.43 7.44 -5.09
N LEU A 399 -23.50 7.20 -3.78
CA LEU A 399 -24.63 6.55 -3.09
C LEU A 399 -25.51 7.61 -2.44
N ALA A 400 -26.83 7.41 -2.52
CA ALA A 400 -27.79 8.39 -2.09
C ALA A 400 -27.95 8.46 -0.56
N ASP A 401 -27.72 7.34 0.15
CA ASP A 401 -28.03 7.25 1.56
C ASP A 401 -27.06 6.34 2.33
N VAL A 402 -27.12 6.44 3.65
CA VAL A 402 -26.40 5.61 4.61
C VAL A 402 -27.39 4.81 5.44
N GLU A 403 -27.33 3.50 5.38
CA GLU A 403 -28.09 2.61 6.25
C GLU A 403 -27.18 2.07 7.35
N THR A 404 -27.53 2.37 8.59
CA THR A 404 -26.89 1.77 9.77
C THR A 404 -27.78 0.71 10.36
N VAL A 405 -27.31 -0.53 10.42
CA VAL A 405 -28.00 -1.56 11.20
C VAL A 405 -27.98 -1.16 12.67
N ALA A 406 -29.10 -1.26 13.33
CA ALA A 406 -29.27 -0.84 14.72
C ALA A 406 -28.11 -1.35 15.59
N LEU A 407 -27.51 -0.42 16.34
CA LEU A 407 -26.47 -0.68 17.32
C LEU A 407 -26.93 -1.83 18.23
N SER A 408 -26.32 -3.02 18.10
CA SER A 408 -26.35 -3.99 19.18
C SER A 408 -25.50 -3.43 20.31
N ALA A 409 -26.17 -3.09 21.40
CA ALA A 409 -25.59 -2.59 22.64
C ALA A 409 -24.58 -3.60 23.23
#